data_f9055206d0d4d4a40b5ed8f066d2a4d2
#
_entry.id   f9055206d0d4d4a40b5ed8f066d2a4d2
#
_cell.length_a   1.000
_cell.length_b   1.000
_cell.length_c   1.000
_cell.angle_alpha   90.00
_cell.angle_beta   90.00
_cell.angle_gamma   90.00
#
_symmetry.space_group_name_H-M   'P 1'
#
loop_
_entity.id
_entity.type
_entity.pdbx_description
1 polymer ?
#
loop_
_entity_poly.entity_id
_entity_poly.type
_entity_poly.pdbx_seq_one_letter_code
_entity_poly.pdbx_strand_id
1 'polypeptide(L)'
;MDIRLYTYMILEALEYSHAHGIMHRDVKPLNIVIDHDNRDLRLIDWGLADFYKPDNEYNVRVASRYYKGPELLVEDKKYNYSLDMWAVGCTLAGFLFKMDTFFKGSDNYD
;
A
#
# COMPACT_ATOMS: atom_id res chain seq x y z
N MET A 1 -6.48 14.74 13.11
CA MET A 1 -5.57 13.60 12.89
C MET A 1 -4.21 14.11 12.46
N ASP A 2 -3.16 13.60 13.03
CA ASP A 2 -1.80 13.98 12.65
C ASP A 2 -1.34 13.14 11.44
N ILE A 3 -1.64 13.62 10.25
CA ILE A 3 -1.35 12.91 8.99
C ILE A 3 0.16 12.71 8.82
N ARG A 4 0.96 13.70 9.19
CA ARG A 4 2.42 13.62 9.06
C ARG A 4 3.00 12.51 9.93
N LEU A 5 2.60 12.45 11.18
CA LEU A 5 3.07 11.41 12.10
C LEU A 5 2.68 10.02 11.62
N TYR A 6 1.42 9.84 11.27
CA TYR A 6 0.92 8.52 10.85
C TYR A 6 1.49 8.09 9.51
N THR A 7 1.71 9.01 8.58
CA THR A 7 2.40 8.70 7.32
C THR A 7 3.83 8.23 7.59
N TYR A 8 4.54 8.90 8.50
CA TYR A 8 5.88 8.48 8.92
C TYR A 8 5.86 7.06 9.47
N MET A 9 4.89 6.73 10.32
CA MET A 9 4.79 5.41 10.92
C MET A 9 4.47 4.31 9.89
N ILE A 10 3.65 4.61 8.88
CA ILE A 10 3.39 3.69 7.77
C ILE A 10 4.68 3.43 7.00
N LEU A 11 5.42 4.47 6.67
CA LEU A 11 6.69 4.36 5.93
C LEU A 11 7.73 3.60 6.72
N GLU A 12 7.78 3.80 8.02
CA GLU A 12 8.69 3.07 8.92
C GLU A 12 8.38 1.57 8.93
N ALA A 13 7.09 1.22 8.97
CA ALA A 13 6.66 -0.18 8.91
C ALA A 13 7.06 -0.82 7.57
N LEU A 14 6.87 -0.11 6.47
CA LEU A 14 7.25 -0.62 5.14
C LEU A 14 8.77 -0.67 4.96
N GLU A 15 9.51 0.29 5.48
CA GLU A 15 10.98 0.23 5.47
C GLU A 15 11.47 -1.05 6.13
N TYR A 16 10.94 -1.36 7.29
CA TYR A 16 11.28 -2.59 8.00
C TYR A 16 10.95 -3.84 7.18
N SER A 17 9.73 -3.92 6.66
CA SER A 17 9.27 -5.04 5.85
C SER A 17 10.10 -5.20 4.57
N HIS A 18 10.32 -4.13 3.84
CA HIS A 18 11.10 -4.14 2.60
C HIS A 18 12.58 -4.50 2.86
N ALA A 19 13.14 -4.05 3.97
CA ALA A 19 14.51 -4.42 4.37
C ALA A 19 14.64 -5.92 4.64
N HIS A 20 13.56 -6.59 4.98
CA HIS A 20 13.49 -8.05 5.17
C HIS A 20 13.04 -8.79 3.91
N GLY A 21 12.94 -8.10 2.79
CA GLY A 21 12.60 -8.70 1.51
C GLY A 21 11.12 -8.98 1.32
N ILE A 22 10.23 -8.31 2.06
CA ILE A 22 8.79 -8.60 2.06
C ILE A 22 8.02 -7.42 1.50
N MET A 23 7.18 -7.67 0.49
CA MET A 23 6.17 -6.75 -0.03
C MET A 23 4.86 -7.00 0.70
N HIS A 24 4.17 -5.97 1.14
CA HIS A 24 2.85 -6.11 1.77
C HIS A 24 1.76 -6.47 0.77
N ARG A 25 1.68 -5.71 -0.31
CA ARG A 25 0.80 -5.90 -1.47
C ARG A 25 -0.68 -5.61 -1.23
N ASP A 26 -1.05 -5.07 -0.07
CA ASP A 26 -2.45 -4.70 0.24
C ASP A 26 -2.52 -3.48 1.16
N VAL A 27 -1.67 -2.49 0.92
CA VAL A 27 -1.69 -1.25 1.70
C VAL A 27 -2.92 -0.42 1.33
N LYS A 28 -3.71 -0.10 2.33
CA LYS A 28 -4.93 0.71 2.19
C LYS A 28 -5.41 1.13 3.59
N PRO A 29 -6.31 2.12 3.71
CA PRO A 29 -6.78 2.58 5.02
C PRO A 29 -7.39 1.48 5.88
N LEU A 30 -8.11 0.52 5.30
CA LEU A 30 -8.70 -0.60 6.06
C LEU A 30 -7.66 -1.48 6.74
N ASN A 31 -6.42 -1.48 6.25
CA ASN A 31 -5.32 -2.27 6.80
C ASN A 31 -4.38 -1.44 7.66
N ILE A 32 -4.80 -0.24 8.03
CA ILE A 32 -4.06 0.66 8.92
C ILE A 32 -4.91 0.90 10.15
N VAL A 33 -4.43 0.46 11.31
CA VAL A 33 -5.11 0.61 12.58
C VAL A 33 -4.37 1.67 13.39
N ILE A 34 -5.12 2.66 13.88
CA ILE A 34 -4.55 3.79 14.61
C ILE A 34 -5.17 3.85 16.01
N ASP A 35 -4.31 3.94 17.00
CA ASP A 35 -4.67 4.28 18.38
C ASP A 35 -4.34 5.76 18.61
N HIS A 36 -5.35 6.62 18.53
CA HIS A 36 -5.17 8.07 18.65
C HIS A 36 -4.73 8.49 20.06
N ASP A 37 -5.16 7.77 21.09
CA ASP A 37 -4.83 8.12 22.47
C ASP A 37 -3.35 7.90 22.75
N ASN A 38 -2.79 6.81 22.27
CA ASN A 38 -1.37 6.47 22.43
C ASN A 38 -0.50 6.90 21.23
N ARG A 39 -1.11 7.48 20.22
CA ARG A 39 -0.43 7.90 18.98
C ARG A 39 0.36 6.76 18.37
N ASP A 40 -0.27 5.60 18.26
CA ASP A 40 0.35 4.39 17.71
C ASP A 40 -0.40 3.95 16.45
N LEU A 41 0.33 3.26 15.57
CA LEU A 41 -0.20 2.80 14.29
C LEU A 41 0.34 1.41 13.99
N ARG A 42 -0.52 0.55 13.45
CA ARG A 42 -0.13 -0.78 12.97
C ARG A 42 -0.63 -1.00 11.54
N LEU A 43 0.24 -1.50 10.71
CA LEU A 43 -0.10 -2.01 9.39
C LEU A 43 -0.43 -3.49 9.54
N ILE A 44 -1.66 -3.85 9.19
CA ILE A 44 -2.19 -5.20 9.42
C ILE A 44 -2.52 -5.91 8.11
N ASP A 45 -3.01 -7.14 8.21
CA ASP A 45 -3.44 -7.99 7.12
C ASP A 45 -2.33 -8.25 6.09
N TRP A 46 -1.40 -9.09 6.48
CA TRP A 46 -0.27 -9.53 5.65
C TRP A 46 -0.61 -10.78 4.82
N GLY A 47 -1.90 -11.05 4.63
CA GLY A 47 -2.37 -12.25 3.91
C GLY A 47 -1.97 -12.29 2.45
N LEU A 48 -1.73 -11.14 1.81
CA LEU A 48 -1.24 -11.04 0.44
C LEU A 48 0.27 -10.80 0.36
N ALA A 49 0.97 -10.70 1.49
CA ALA A 49 2.40 -10.42 1.50
C ALA A 49 3.20 -11.56 0.86
N ASP A 50 4.31 -11.21 0.24
CA ASP A 50 5.21 -12.18 -0.37
C ASP A 50 6.63 -11.66 -0.37
N PHE A 51 7.58 -12.59 -0.44
CA PHE A 51 8.98 -12.25 -0.56
C PHE A 51 9.28 -11.72 -1.97
N TYR A 52 10.08 -10.65 -2.03
CA TYR A 52 10.60 -10.17 -3.30
C TYR A 52 11.89 -10.91 -3.65
N LYS A 53 11.93 -11.49 -4.84
CA LYS A 53 13.14 -12.10 -5.42
C LYS A 53 13.32 -11.52 -6.83
N PRO A 54 14.53 -10.98 -7.15
CA PRO A 54 14.77 -10.44 -8.48
C PRO A 54 14.43 -11.45 -9.59
N ASP A 55 13.87 -10.94 -10.68
CA ASP A 55 13.46 -11.71 -11.87
C ASP A 55 12.29 -12.67 -11.67
N ASN A 56 11.74 -12.78 -10.46
CA ASN A 56 10.50 -13.54 -10.25
C ASN A 56 9.30 -12.81 -10.84
N GLU A 57 8.33 -13.58 -11.28
CA GLU A 57 7.02 -13.07 -11.66
C GLU A 57 6.04 -13.29 -10.53
N TYR A 58 5.16 -12.32 -10.32
CA TYR A 58 4.17 -12.33 -9.24
C TYR A 58 2.76 -12.16 -9.79
N ASN A 59 1.78 -12.59 -9.01
CA ASN A 59 0.38 -12.41 -9.36
C ASN A 59 0.04 -10.90 -9.33
N VAL A 60 -0.58 -10.41 -10.39
CA VAL A 60 -1.04 -9.01 -10.46
C VAL A 60 -2.38 -8.79 -9.78
N ARG A 61 -3.07 -9.86 -9.37
CA ARG A 61 -4.34 -9.78 -8.63
C ARG A 61 -4.07 -9.61 -7.13
N VAL A 62 -3.34 -8.57 -6.80
CA VAL A 62 -3.04 -8.16 -5.43
C VAL A 62 -3.52 -6.73 -5.23
N ALA A 63 -3.54 -6.26 -3.98
CA ALA A 63 -4.05 -4.96 -3.59
C ALA A 63 -5.55 -4.79 -3.90
N SER A 64 -6.12 -3.75 -3.37
CA SER A 64 -7.48 -3.33 -3.69
C SER A 64 -7.48 -2.40 -4.89
N ARG A 65 -8.52 -2.43 -5.70
CA ARG A 65 -8.62 -1.72 -6.99
C ARG A 65 -8.09 -0.29 -6.94
N TYR A 66 -8.54 0.48 -5.95
CA TYR A 66 -8.23 1.91 -5.87
C TYR A 66 -6.79 2.22 -5.48
N TYR A 67 -6.07 1.22 -5.02
CA TYR A 67 -4.69 1.32 -4.52
C TYR A 67 -3.68 0.59 -5.41
N LYS A 68 -4.15 0.02 -6.54
CA LYS A 68 -3.27 -0.65 -7.49
C LYS A 68 -2.46 0.36 -8.26
N GLY A 69 -1.13 0.16 -8.26
CA GLY A 69 -0.24 0.97 -9.09
C GLY A 69 -0.41 0.67 -10.58
N PRO A 70 0.13 1.56 -11.45
CA PRO A 70 0.07 1.34 -12.90
C PRO A 70 0.61 -0.01 -13.33
N GLU A 71 1.66 -0.51 -12.66
CA GLU A 71 2.28 -1.80 -12.98
C GLU A 71 1.30 -2.96 -12.85
N LEU A 72 0.39 -2.90 -11.86
CA LEU A 72 -0.62 -3.94 -11.68
C LEU A 72 -1.74 -3.83 -12.71
N LEU A 73 -2.09 -2.61 -13.09
CA LEU A 73 -3.18 -2.35 -14.05
C LEU A 73 -2.80 -2.77 -15.47
N VAL A 74 -1.52 -2.65 -15.83
CA VAL A 74 -1.01 -3.10 -17.13
C VAL A 74 -0.46 -4.53 -17.08
N GLU A 75 -0.70 -5.23 -15.98
CA GLU A 75 -0.33 -6.63 -15.79
C GLU A 75 1.18 -6.90 -15.91
N ASP A 76 2.00 -5.96 -15.41
CA ASP A 76 3.43 -6.18 -15.29
C ASP A 76 3.72 -7.08 -14.10
N LYS A 77 4.03 -8.33 -14.36
CA LYS A 77 4.26 -9.33 -13.31
C LYS A 77 5.62 -9.18 -12.61
N LYS A 78 6.51 -8.36 -13.12
CA LYS A 78 7.85 -8.13 -12.55
C LYS A 78 7.90 -6.84 -11.72
N TYR A 79 6.89 -6.62 -10.89
CA TYR A 79 6.89 -5.49 -9.98
C TYR A 79 7.77 -5.76 -8.75
N ASN A 80 7.94 -4.75 -7.91
CA ASN A 80 8.75 -4.84 -6.70
C ASN A 80 8.09 -4.09 -5.55
N TYR A 81 8.88 -3.72 -4.54
CA TYR A 81 8.41 -3.01 -3.35
C TYR A 81 7.67 -1.70 -3.66
N SER A 82 7.93 -1.10 -4.81
CA SER A 82 7.35 0.20 -5.17
C SER A 82 5.82 0.17 -5.29
N LEU A 83 5.21 -1.01 -5.47
CA LEU A 83 3.75 -1.09 -5.46
C LEU A 83 3.17 -0.66 -4.11
N ASP A 84 3.87 -0.95 -3.02
CA ASP A 84 3.45 -0.52 -1.68
C ASP A 84 3.53 1.01 -1.55
N MET A 85 4.52 1.63 -2.16
CA MET A 85 4.70 3.08 -2.12
C MET A 85 3.62 3.82 -2.90
N TRP A 86 3.19 3.30 -4.04
CA TRP A 86 2.04 3.85 -4.75
C TRP A 86 0.78 3.82 -3.87
N ALA A 87 0.54 2.70 -3.20
CA ALA A 87 -0.61 2.53 -2.32
C ALA A 87 -0.57 3.51 -1.13
N VAL A 88 0.61 3.76 -0.55
CA VAL A 88 0.79 4.78 0.49
C VAL A 88 0.44 6.16 -0.07
N GLY A 89 0.88 6.49 -1.28
CA GLY A 89 0.56 7.76 -1.92
C GLY A 89 -0.94 7.95 -2.10
N CYS A 90 -1.66 6.93 -2.55
CA CYS A 90 -3.11 6.96 -2.69
C CYS A 90 -3.80 7.14 -1.33
N THR A 91 -3.33 6.45 -0.30
CA THR A 91 -3.85 6.57 1.06
C THR A 91 -3.65 7.98 1.60
N LEU A 92 -2.44 8.52 1.45
CA LEU A 92 -2.11 9.88 1.89
C LEU A 92 -2.95 10.92 1.15
N ALA A 93 -3.10 10.78 -0.16
CA ALA A 93 -3.92 11.68 -0.96
C ALA A 93 -5.37 11.68 -0.49
N GLY A 94 -5.91 10.50 -0.17
CA GLY A 94 -7.26 10.39 0.39
C GLY A 94 -7.42 11.16 1.70
N PHE A 95 -6.43 11.08 2.59
CA PHE A 95 -6.46 11.83 3.85
C PHE A 95 -6.34 13.34 3.63
N LEU A 96 -5.40 13.76 2.76
CA LEU A 96 -5.14 15.19 2.53
C LEU A 96 -6.31 15.89 1.84
N PHE A 97 -6.95 15.22 0.90
CA PHE A 97 -8.05 15.78 0.13
C PHE A 97 -9.42 15.40 0.67
N LYS A 98 -9.46 14.69 1.81
CA LYS A 98 -10.68 14.23 2.49
C LYS A 98 -11.60 13.44 1.55
N MET A 99 -11.00 12.52 0.81
CA MET A 99 -11.70 11.64 -0.13
C MET A 99 -11.60 10.20 0.38
N ASP A 100 -12.70 9.46 0.30
CA ASP A 100 -12.69 8.03 0.65
C ASP A 100 -11.80 7.25 -0.31
N THR A 101 -11.78 7.65 -1.57
CA THR A 101 -10.97 7.03 -2.63
C THR A 101 -10.43 8.14 -3.53
N PHE A 102 -9.11 8.18 -3.72
CA PHE A 102 -8.49 9.21 -4.57
C PHE A 102 -8.64 8.86 -6.05
N PHE A 103 -8.26 7.66 -6.45
CA PHE A 103 -8.47 7.18 -7.83
C PHE A 103 -9.66 6.23 -7.88
N LYS A 104 -10.73 6.63 -8.55
CA LYS A 104 -12.00 5.91 -8.62
C LYS A 104 -12.17 5.25 -9.98
N GLY A 105 -11.41 4.19 -10.23
CA GLY A 105 -11.60 3.43 -11.47
C GLY A 105 -12.67 2.37 -11.33
N SER A 106 -13.41 2.10 -12.40
CA SER A 106 -14.37 1.01 -12.45
C SER A 106 -13.75 -0.30 -12.94
N ASP A 107 -12.68 -0.21 -13.72
CA ASP A 107 -11.92 -1.35 -14.22
C ASP A 107 -10.45 -0.96 -14.45
N ASN A 108 -9.64 -1.88 -14.98
CA ASN A 108 -8.19 -1.64 -15.14
C ASN A 108 -7.85 -0.58 -16.19
N TYR A 109 -8.79 -0.18 -17.02
CA TYR A 109 -8.58 0.76 -18.13
C TYR A 109 -9.17 2.14 -17.85
N ASP A 110 -9.87 2.30 -16.73
CA ASP A 110 -10.54 3.55 -16.36
C ASP A 110 -9.65 4.49 -15.53
#